data_68d3ba1b37524ae43be4a377ca241faf
#
_entry.id   68d3ba1b37524ae43be4a377ca241faf
#
_cell.length_a   1.000
_cell.length_b   1.000
_cell.length_c   1.000
_cell.angle_alpha   90.00
_cell.angle_beta   90.00
_cell.angle_gamma   90.00
#
_symmetry.space_group_name_H-M   'P 1'
#
loop_
_entity.id
_entity.type
_entity.pdbx_description
1 polymer ?
#
loop_
_entity_poly.entity_id
_entity_poly.type
_entity_poly.pdbx_seq_one_letter_code
_entity_poly.pdbx_strand_id
1 'polypeptide(L)' 'MFITRDKNNDLYLFNELPNRGNECWWAPSGVDGTYLRLDKSLYPDVTWDSLPLKVEIVVAIPAPE' A
#
# COMPACT_ATOMS: atom_id res chain seq x y z
N MET A 1 -4.63 -5.14 -4.61
CA MET A 1 -3.71 -4.10 -4.12
C MET A 1 -3.34 -4.36 -2.68
N PHE A 2 -2.25 -3.82 -2.24
CA PHE A 2 -1.70 -4.11 -0.92
C PHE A 2 -1.21 -2.82 -0.27
N ILE A 3 -1.49 -2.68 1.04
CA ILE A 3 -1.03 -1.55 1.82
C ILE A 3 0.01 -2.05 2.81
N THR A 4 1.14 -1.35 2.85
CA THR A 4 2.24 -1.67 3.77
C THR A 4 2.77 -0.38 4.38
N ARG A 5 3.43 -0.54 5.52
CA ARG A 5 4.09 0.58 6.20
C ARG A 5 5.57 0.29 6.32
N ASP A 6 6.37 1.27 5.94
CA ASP A 6 7.81 1.17 6.07
C ASP A 6 8.26 1.38 7.52
N LYS A 7 9.47 1.00 7.82
CA LYS A 7 10.02 1.11 9.16
C LYS A 7 10.05 2.56 9.66
N ASN A 8 10.18 3.52 8.74
CA ASN A 8 10.15 4.95 9.05
C ASN A 8 8.73 5.52 9.22
N ASN A 9 7.71 4.67 9.19
CA ASN A 9 6.30 5.02 9.37
C ASN A 9 5.59 5.53 8.11
N ASP A 10 6.23 5.58 6.98
CA ASP A 10 5.58 5.95 5.72
C ASP A 10 4.67 4.81 5.23
N LEU A 11 3.51 5.19 4.74
CA LEU A 11 2.47 4.27 4.29
C LEU A 11 2.38 4.27 2.77
N TYR A 12 2.30 3.07 2.17
CA TYR A 12 2.24 2.92 0.73
C TYR A 12 1.17 1.94 0.28
N LEU A 13 0.60 2.23 -0.87
CA LEU A 13 -0.31 1.35 -1.59
C LEU A 13 0.44 0.77 -2.78
N PHE A 14 0.51 -0.56 -2.87
CA PHE A 14 1.14 -1.26 -3.98
C PHE A 14 0.09 -1.94 -4.85
N ASN A 15 0.31 -1.90 -6.15
CA ASN A 15 -0.56 -2.59 -7.10
C ASN A 15 -0.41 -4.11 -7.01
N GLU A 16 0.79 -4.59 -6.76
CA GLU A 16 1.11 -6.01 -6.60
C GLU A 16 1.71 -6.26 -5.23
N LEU A 17 1.76 -7.52 -4.81
CA LEU A 17 2.33 -7.88 -3.52
C LEU A 17 3.79 -7.41 -3.44
N PRO A 18 4.11 -6.49 -2.51
CA PRO A 18 5.46 -5.97 -2.40
C PRO A 18 6.39 -6.96 -1.70
N ASN A 19 7.68 -6.74 -1.89
CA ASN A 19 8.74 -7.48 -1.20
C ASN A 19 9.20 -6.70 0.03
N ARG A 20 9.40 -7.40 1.13
CA ARG A 20 9.90 -6.79 2.35
C ARG A 20 11.42 -6.67 2.30
N GLY A 21 11.92 -5.45 2.45
CA GLY A 21 13.34 -5.17 2.61
C GLY A 21 13.75 -5.01 4.06
N ASN A 22 14.91 -4.45 4.30
CA ASN A 22 15.41 -4.23 5.66
C ASN A 22 14.72 -3.08 6.37
N GLU A 23 14.29 -2.06 5.64
CA GLU A 23 13.68 -0.86 6.21
C GLU A 23 12.46 -0.39 5.45
N CYS A 24 12.18 -0.97 4.30
CA CYS A 24 11.05 -0.57 3.48
C CYS A 24 10.51 -1.74 2.68
N TRP A 25 9.28 -1.59 2.20
CA TRP A 25 8.68 -2.47 1.22
C TRP A 25 8.94 -1.90 -0.16
N TRP A 26 9.08 -2.74 -1.15
CA TRP A 26 9.38 -2.31 -2.51
C TRP A 26 8.64 -3.15 -3.53
N ALA A 27 8.37 -2.52 -4.68
CA ALA A 27 7.64 -3.15 -5.76
C ALA A 27 8.45 -4.30 -6.35
N PRO A 28 7.81 -5.42 -6.66
CA PRO A 28 8.50 -6.52 -7.31
C PRO A 28 8.93 -6.14 -8.73
N SER A 29 10.06 -6.70 -9.18
CA SER A 29 10.53 -6.63 -10.57
C SER A 29 10.79 -5.23 -11.12
N GLY A 30 10.84 -4.22 -10.27
CA GLY A 30 11.17 -2.86 -10.72
C GLY A 30 10.21 -2.28 -11.74
N VAL A 31 8.97 -2.70 -11.73
CA VAL A 31 7.95 -2.15 -12.63
C VAL A 31 7.60 -0.73 -12.21
N ASP A 32 7.62 0.19 -13.14
CA ASP A 32 7.33 1.60 -12.87
C ASP A 32 5.88 1.81 -12.46
N GLY A 33 5.67 2.78 -11.56
CA GLY A 33 4.34 3.26 -11.23
C GLY A 33 3.48 2.30 -10.45
N THR A 34 4.07 1.35 -9.76
CA THR A 34 3.33 0.32 -9.06
C THR A 34 2.98 0.66 -7.62
N TYR A 35 3.35 1.83 -7.14
CA TYR A 35 3.04 2.22 -5.77
C TYR A 35 2.66 3.69 -5.66
N LEU A 36 1.91 3.98 -4.60
CA LEU A 36 1.44 5.32 -4.29
C LEU A 36 1.64 5.56 -2.79
N ARG A 37 2.19 6.72 -2.44
CA ARG A 37 2.33 7.11 -1.05
C ARG A 37 0.99 7.58 -0.50
N LEU A 38 0.61 7.07 0.67
CA LEU A 38 -0.61 7.44 1.37
C LEU A 38 -0.29 8.33 2.57
N ASP A 39 -1.31 9.01 3.06
CA ASP A 39 -1.19 9.75 4.32
C ASP A 39 -0.89 8.76 5.44
N LYS A 40 0.17 9.01 6.19
CA LYS A 40 0.63 8.10 7.24
C LYS A 40 -0.36 7.96 8.40
N SER A 41 -1.35 8.83 8.51
CA SER A 41 -2.39 8.73 9.54
C SER A 41 -3.45 7.69 9.20
N LEU A 42 -3.51 7.23 7.95
CA LEU A 42 -4.45 6.21 7.52
C LEU A 42 -3.98 4.82 7.99
N TYR A 43 -4.93 3.90 8.14
CA TYR A 43 -4.66 2.51 8.46
C TYR A 43 -3.69 2.32 9.64
N PRO A 44 -4.05 2.81 10.84
CA PRO A 44 -3.12 2.73 11.98
C PRO A 44 -2.76 1.30 12.39
N ASP A 45 -3.57 0.32 12.01
CA ASP A 45 -3.29 -1.09 12.30
C ASP A 45 -2.24 -1.69 11.35
N VAL A 46 -1.94 -1.02 10.25
CA VAL A 46 -0.88 -1.44 9.35
C VAL A 46 0.43 -0.87 9.85
N THR A 47 1.32 -1.75 10.31
CA THR A 47 2.62 -1.38 10.87
C THR A 47 3.75 -2.01 10.08
N TRP A 48 4.97 -1.63 10.38
CA TRP A 48 6.15 -2.27 9.78
C TRP A 48 6.16 -3.79 10.01
N ASP A 49 5.65 -4.24 11.15
CA ASP A 49 5.66 -5.65 11.52
C ASP A 49 4.46 -6.43 11.00
N SER A 50 3.46 -5.75 10.43
CA SER A 50 2.29 -6.43 9.90
C SER A 50 2.52 -6.93 8.48
N LEU A 51 1.76 -7.96 8.10
CA LEU A 51 1.74 -8.41 6.72
C LEU A 51 1.03 -7.38 5.83
N PRO A 52 1.32 -7.38 4.53
CA PRO A 52 0.60 -6.50 3.62
C PRO A 52 -0.91 -6.68 3.74
N LEU A 53 -1.62 -5.58 3.85
CA LEU A 53 -3.08 -5.59 3.91
C LEU A 53 -3.63 -5.61 2.49
N LYS A 54 -4.32 -6.70 2.13
CA LYS A 54 -4.95 -6.79 0.82
C LYS A 54 -6.19 -5.92 0.79
N VAL A 55 -6.27 -5.05 -0.22
CA VAL A 55 -7.39 -4.12 -0.40
C VAL A 55 -7.85 -4.13 -1.85
N GLU A 56 -9.08 -3.69 -2.06
CA GLU A 56 -9.61 -3.48 -3.38
C GLU A 56 -10.07 -2.04 -3.51
N ILE A 57 -9.85 -1.46 -4.69
CA ILE A 57 -10.39 -0.15 -4.99
C ILE A 57 -11.76 -0.36 -5.62
N VAL A 58 -12.78 0.13 -4.94
CA VAL A 58 -14.15 0.12 -5.46
C VAL A 58 -14.47 1.53 -5.88
N VAL A 59 -14.71 1.70 -7.17
CA VAL A 59 -15.15 2.99 -7.69
C VAL A 59 -16.66 3.08 -7.52
N ALA A 60 -17.08 3.92 -6.60
CA ALA A 60 -18.49 4.19 -6.43
C ALA A 60 -18.93 5.19 -7.53
N ILE A 61 -19.67 4.69 -8.49
CA ILE A 61 -20.22 5.55 -9.52
C ILE A 61 -21.59 6.03 -9.05
N PRO A 62 -21.79 7.34 -8.91
CA PRO A 62 -23.12 7.84 -8.51
C PRO A 62 -24.17 7.37 -9.48
N ALA A 63 -25.35 7.02 -8.97
CA ALA A 63 -26.44 6.63 -9.82
C ALA A 63 -26.78 7.79 -10.79
N PRO A 64 -26.98 7.50 -12.06
CA PRO A 64 -27.37 8.55 -12.99
C PRO A 64 -28.73 9.12 -12.62
N GLU A 65 -28.83 10.38 -12.76
CA GLU A 65 -30.09 11.09 -12.51
C GLU A 65 -31.11 10.78 -13.61
#